data_b153be3d3a03deecf5b83b1fffa45a73
#
_entry.id   b153be3d3a03deecf5b83b1fffa45a73
#
_cell.length_a   1.000
_cell.length_b   1.000
_cell.length_c   1.000
_cell.angle_alpha   90.00
_cell.angle_beta   90.00
_cell.angle_gamma   90.00
#
_symmetry.space_group_name_H-M   'P 1'
#
loop_
_entity.id
_entity.type
_entity.pdbx_description
1 polymer ?
#
loop_
_entity_poly.entity_id
_entity_poly.type
_entity_poly.pdbx_seq_one_letter_code
_entity_poly.pdbx_strand_id
1 'polypeptide(L)'
;MWNPRLIGILLTSCLLAAQPAAEEKPAPAVVAAARAPVLRPGEGFAITLGDGEVHAFGEARKEAPMGSLAKLVWMKLEGGEWSASGVQYRCKGAEGPFVCWNREGHGRVDLSRALQESCNLAFLAWIAGARERWAQDYGPDAARARLEETFGPFLGRRMPPGEGLPPLTAAWVGDGDLLRTSPEAFLRWLMDPGQMEVVTFGKRYLAGFWAEVKDLFGREDWWFKTGTGPVPGDPSATGAWVAGGRRSVLVVLHLPRGRGKQEGMTRIREILGLKP
;
A
#
# COMPACT_ATOMS: atom_id res chain seq x y z
N MET A 1 -33.43 -53.53 -8.47
CA MET A 1 -34.53 -52.66 -8.06
C MET A 1 -34.01 -51.72 -6.98
N TRP A 2 -33.60 -50.50 -7.36
CA TRP A 2 -33.11 -49.47 -6.45
C TRP A 2 -34.15 -48.36 -6.37
N ASN A 3 -34.58 -48.07 -5.17
CA ASN A 3 -35.58 -47.05 -4.88
C ASN A 3 -34.86 -45.78 -4.37
N PRO A 4 -34.86 -44.66 -5.12
CA PRO A 4 -34.24 -43.42 -4.63
C PRO A 4 -35.30 -42.60 -3.87
N ARG A 5 -35.25 -42.60 -2.54
CA ARG A 5 -35.98 -41.64 -1.74
C ARG A 5 -35.20 -40.31 -1.76
N LEU A 6 -35.78 -39.34 -2.42
CA LEU A 6 -35.45 -37.94 -2.36
C LEU A 6 -35.44 -37.45 -0.90
N ILE A 7 -34.28 -37.06 -0.42
CA ILE A 7 -34.13 -36.18 0.75
C ILE A 7 -33.92 -34.77 0.21
N GLY A 8 -34.98 -34.02 0.15
CA GLY A 8 -34.92 -32.57 -0.09
C GLY A 8 -34.41 -31.88 1.17
N ILE A 9 -33.14 -31.53 1.19
CA ILE A 9 -32.61 -30.56 2.17
C ILE A 9 -32.90 -29.17 1.67
N LEU A 10 -33.93 -28.54 2.24
CA LEU A 10 -34.19 -27.12 2.14
C LEU A 10 -33.04 -26.39 2.84
N LEU A 11 -32.03 -25.99 2.10
CA LEU A 11 -31.06 -24.98 2.52
C LEU A 11 -31.77 -23.61 2.47
N THR A 12 -32.42 -23.27 3.56
CA THR A 12 -32.87 -21.89 3.82
C THR A 12 -31.62 -21.06 4.08
N SER A 13 -31.04 -20.54 3.00
CA SER A 13 -29.97 -19.55 3.07
C SER A 13 -30.57 -18.29 3.70
N CYS A 14 -30.43 -18.12 4.99
CA CYS A 14 -30.55 -16.81 5.64
C CYS A 14 -29.45 -15.93 5.11
N LEU A 15 -29.72 -15.26 3.99
CA LEU A 15 -29.00 -14.04 3.60
C LEU A 15 -29.36 -12.97 4.66
N LEU A 16 -28.65 -12.99 5.79
CA LEU A 16 -28.51 -11.80 6.60
C LEU A 16 -27.77 -10.78 5.71
N ALA A 17 -28.56 -9.96 5.01
CA ALA A 17 -28.06 -8.75 4.41
C ALA A 17 -27.45 -7.94 5.56
N ALA A 18 -26.12 -7.98 5.69
CA ALA A 18 -25.39 -7.09 6.56
C ALA A 18 -25.77 -5.67 6.12
N GLN A 19 -26.60 -4.99 6.91
CA GLN A 19 -26.89 -3.59 6.68
C GLN A 19 -25.53 -2.88 6.59
N PRO A 20 -25.27 -2.08 5.54
CA PRO A 20 -24.07 -1.29 5.48
C PRO A 20 -24.06 -0.43 6.76
N ALA A 21 -23.02 -0.62 7.58
CA ALA A 21 -22.83 0.20 8.77
C ALA A 21 -22.94 1.66 8.33
N ALA A 22 -23.81 2.42 9.00
CA ALA A 22 -24.04 3.82 8.68
C ALA A 22 -22.70 4.54 8.53
N GLU A 23 -22.51 5.20 7.39
CA GLU A 23 -21.27 5.90 7.07
C GLU A 23 -21.09 7.03 8.06
N GLU A 24 -20.27 6.80 9.08
CA GLU A 24 -19.97 7.81 10.08
C GLU A 24 -19.10 8.88 9.44
N LYS A 25 -19.64 10.07 9.30
CA LYS A 25 -18.93 11.22 8.72
C LYS A 25 -17.67 11.51 9.52
N PRO A 26 -16.57 11.94 8.85
CA PRO A 26 -15.37 12.34 9.55
C PRO A 26 -15.66 13.49 10.54
N ALA A 27 -14.91 13.52 11.65
CA ALA A 27 -15.09 14.57 12.64
C ALA A 27 -14.94 15.97 11.98
N PRO A 28 -15.81 16.94 12.30
CA PRO A 28 -15.78 18.27 11.66
C PRO A 28 -14.41 18.94 11.74
N ALA A 29 -13.66 18.74 12.84
CA ALA A 29 -12.32 19.29 13.01
C ALA A 29 -11.32 18.70 12.00
N VAL A 30 -11.39 17.39 11.70
CA VAL A 30 -10.55 16.73 10.69
C VAL A 30 -10.87 17.26 9.30
N VAL A 31 -12.15 17.45 8.99
CA VAL A 31 -12.59 18.04 7.71
C VAL A 31 -12.08 19.47 7.55
N ALA A 32 -12.19 20.30 8.61
CA ALA A 32 -11.71 21.69 8.57
C ALA A 32 -10.20 21.77 8.39
N ALA A 33 -9.42 20.99 9.16
CA ALA A 33 -7.97 20.94 9.05
C ALA A 33 -7.52 20.40 7.68
N ALA A 34 -8.21 19.39 7.15
CA ALA A 34 -7.91 18.80 5.86
C ALA A 34 -8.22 19.72 4.66
N ARG A 35 -9.13 20.67 4.81
CA ARG A 35 -9.47 21.65 3.75
C ARG A 35 -8.51 22.81 3.62
N ALA A 36 -7.71 23.08 4.65
CA ALA A 36 -6.74 24.17 4.65
C ALA A 36 -5.47 23.77 5.43
N PRO A 37 -4.76 22.72 4.96
CA PRO A 37 -3.59 22.25 5.68
C PRO A 37 -2.45 23.26 5.64
N VAL A 38 -1.78 23.44 6.77
CA VAL A 38 -0.54 24.24 6.82
C VAL A 38 0.61 23.33 6.41
N LEU A 39 1.12 23.48 5.21
CA LEU A 39 2.23 22.70 4.67
C LEU A 39 3.56 23.46 4.76
N ARG A 40 4.64 22.71 4.92
CA ARG A 40 6.00 23.23 4.83
C ARG A 40 6.46 23.22 3.36
N PRO A 41 7.47 24.02 2.99
CA PRO A 41 8.01 24.01 1.63
C PRO A 41 8.40 22.59 1.17
N GLY A 42 7.96 22.20 -0.02
CA GLY A 42 8.25 20.90 -0.62
C GLY A 42 7.34 19.75 -0.18
N GLU A 43 6.47 19.96 0.81
CA GLU A 43 5.49 18.95 1.20
C GLU A 43 4.35 18.85 0.18
N GLY A 44 3.93 17.63 -0.14
CA GLY A 44 2.76 17.34 -0.96
C GLY A 44 1.74 16.54 -0.18
N PHE A 45 0.48 16.99 -0.17
CA PHE A 45 -0.61 16.34 0.55
C PHE A 45 -1.86 16.23 -0.32
N ALA A 46 -2.46 15.05 -0.34
CA ALA A 46 -3.73 14.80 -1.02
C ALA A 46 -4.68 14.05 -0.08
N ILE A 47 -5.96 14.39 -0.13
CA ILE A 47 -7.00 13.79 0.71
C ILE A 47 -8.32 13.71 -0.04
N THR A 48 -9.13 12.67 0.25
CA THR A 48 -10.57 12.64 -0.02
C THR A 48 -11.34 12.64 1.29
N LEU A 49 -12.46 13.33 1.30
CA LEU A 49 -13.32 13.52 2.49
C LEU A 49 -14.65 12.75 2.40
N GLY A 50 -14.73 11.79 1.49
CA GLY A 50 -15.95 11.01 1.26
C GLY A 50 -16.93 11.65 0.26
N ASP A 51 -16.53 12.76 -0.34
CA ASP A 51 -17.27 13.46 -1.41
C ASP A 51 -16.92 12.93 -2.81
N GLY A 52 -15.95 12.01 -2.91
CA GLY A 52 -15.44 11.49 -4.19
C GLY A 52 -14.43 12.42 -4.86
N GLU A 53 -14.14 13.57 -4.26
CA GLU A 53 -13.18 14.53 -4.77
C GLU A 53 -11.79 14.33 -4.15
N VAL A 54 -10.75 14.64 -4.92
CA VAL A 54 -9.37 14.71 -4.44
C VAL A 54 -9.00 16.16 -4.22
N HIS A 55 -8.74 16.48 -2.96
CA HIS A 55 -8.20 17.77 -2.57
C HIS A 55 -6.68 17.66 -2.48
N ALA A 56 -5.96 18.45 -3.27
CA ALA A 56 -4.51 18.40 -3.43
C ALA A 56 -3.86 19.74 -2.99
N PHE A 57 -2.82 19.66 -2.18
CA PHE A 57 -2.17 20.83 -1.55
C PHE A 57 -0.64 20.75 -1.66
N GLY A 58 0.01 21.90 -1.71
CA GLY A 58 1.46 22.02 -1.83
C GLY A 58 1.98 21.33 -3.09
N GLU A 59 3.02 20.50 -2.94
CA GLU A 59 3.62 19.77 -4.06
C GLU A 59 2.92 18.41 -4.34
N ALA A 60 1.60 18.33 -4.13
CA ALA A 60 0.83 17.10 -4.30
C ALA A 60 0.90 16.47 -5.71
N ARG A 61 1.29 17.24 -6.72
CA ARG A 61 1.46 16.78 -8.12
C ARG A 61 2.90 16.45 -8.49
N LYS A 62 3.84 16.74 -7.60
CA LYS A 62 5.25 16.44 -7.85
C LYS A 62 5.55 14.97 -7.60
N GLU A 63 6.12 14.35 -8.62
CA GLU A 63 6.52 12.95 -8.53
C GLU A 63 7.80 12.77 -7.72
N ALA A 64 7.80 11.70 -6.90
CA ALA A 64 8.96 11.25 -6.15
C ALA A 64 8.98 9.70 -6.10
N PRO A 65 10.15 9.09 -5.82
CA PRO A 65 10.24 7.66 -5.60
C PRO A 65 9.28 7.24 -4.50
N MET A 66 8.43 6.24 -4.78
CA MET A 66 7.31 5.89 -3.91
C MET A 66 7.69 5.07 -2.67
N GLY A 67 8.95 4.64 -2.58
CA GLY A 67 9.41 3.84 -1.45
C GLY A 67 8.54 2.61 -1.22
N SER A 68 8.41 2.21 0.03
CA SER A 68 7.62 1.02 0.39
C SER A 68 6.11 1.11 0.12
N LEU A 69 5.58 2.22 -0.45
CA LEU A 69 4.22 2.24 -0.99
C LEU A 69 4.06 1.27 -2.17
N ALA A 70 5.15 0.96 -2.89
CA ALA A 70 5.18 -0.07 -3.94
C ALA A 70 4.60 -1.41 -3.48
N LYS A 71 4.72 -1.74 -2.19
CA LYS A 71 4.15 -2.97 -1.62
C LYS A 71 2.61 -3.00 -1.64
N LEU A 72 1.95 -1.83 -1.61
CA LEU A 72 0.49 -1.76 -1.80
C LEU A 72 0.09 -2.11 -3.23
N VAL A 73 0.91 -1.75 -4.22
CA VAL A 73 0.68 -2.12 -5.62
C VAL A 73 0.82 -3.64 -5.79
N TRP A 74 1.82 -4.26 -5.16
CA TRP A 74 1.96 -5.71 -5.12
C TRP A 74 0.80 -6.40 -4.40
N MET A 75 0.26 -5.80 -3.33
CA MET A 75 -0.93 -6.31 -2.66
C MET A 75 -2.15 -6.33 -3.58
N LYS A 76 -2.29 -5.35 -4.48
CA LYS A 76 -3.33 -5.38 -5.52
C LYS A 76 -3.17 -6.57 -6.46
N LEU A 77 -1.94 -6.87 -6.84
CA LEU A 77 -1.64 -7.84 -7.87
C LEU A 77 -1.67 -9.30 -7.35
N GLU A 78 -1.16 -9.52 -6.13
CA GLU A 78 -0.93 -10.84 -5.56
C GLU A 78 -1.46 -11.03 -4.13
N GLY A 79 -2.02 -9.99 -3.52
CA GLY A 79 -2.41 -10.05 -2.10
C GLY A 79 -3.44 -11.11 -1.78
N GLY A 80 -4.37 -11.38 -2.70
CA GLY A 80 -5.35 -12.45 -2.58
C GLY A 80 -4.70 -13.82 -2.54
N GLU A 81 -3.81 -14.11 -3.48
CA GLU A 81 -3.06 -15.37 -3.58
C GLU A 81 -2.14 -15.56 -2.37
N TRP A 82 -1.37 -14.53 -2.00
CA TRP A 82 -0.50 -14.61 -0.83
C TRP A 82 -1.26 -14.78 0.48
N SER A 83 -2.44 -14.15 0.58
CA SER A 83 -3.32 -14.31 1.75
C SER A 83 -3.88 -15.74 1.83
N ALA A 84 -4.31 -16.31 0.71
CA ALA A 84 -4.89 -17.64 0.64
C ALA A 84 -3.85 -18.75 0.89
N SER A 85 -2.63 -18.57 0.35
CA SER A 85 -1.55 -19.55 0.50
C SER A 85 -0.84 -19.48 1.87
N GLY A 86 -1.11 -18.45 2.68
CA GLY A 86 -0.49 -18.29 3.99
C GLY A 86 1.03 -18.12 3.91
N VAL A 87 1.51 -17.30 2.95
CA VAL A 87 2.94 -17.09 2.72
C VAL A 87 3.71 -16.74 3.98
N GLN A 88 4.89 -17.33 4.13
CA GLN A 88 5.82 -17.05 5.22
C GLN A 88 7.23 -16.91 4.67
N TYR A 89 8.04 -16.14 5.37
CA TYR A 89 9.45 -15.93 5.03
C TYR A 89 10.29 -15.73 6.30
N ARG A 90 11.57 -16.12 6.26
CA ARG A 90 12.52 -15.86 7.34
C ARG A 90 13.54 -14.83 6.91
N CYS A 91 13.31 -13.58 7.28
CA CYS A 91 14.20 -12.46 6.99
C CYS A 91 15.43 -12.50 7.91
N LYS A 92 16.61 -12.58 7.30
CA LYS A 92 17.93 -12.59 7.98
C LYS A 92 18.69 -11.26 7.79
N GLY A 93 18.03 -10.23 7.27
CA GLY A 93 18.65 -8.93 7.01
C GLY A 93 19.30 -8.80 5.64
N ALA A 94 19.84 -9.88 5.08
CA ALA A 94 20.41 -9.92 3.73
C ALA A 94 20.19 -11.29 3.10
N GLU A 95 20.04 -11.33 1.76
CA GLU A 95 19.94 -12.54 0.96
C GLU A 95 20.44 -12.28 -0.47
N GLY A 96 21.54 -12.92 -0.85
CA GLY A 96 22.20 -12.65 -2.14
C GLY A 96 22.55 -11.16 -2.28
N PRO A 97 22.16 -10.53 -3.40
CA PRO A 97 22.42 -9.09 -3.61
C PRO A 97 21.43 -8.18 -2.88
N PHE A 98 20.41 -8.74 -2.24
CA PHE A 98 19.36 -7.96 -1.62
C PHE A 98 19.58 -7.77 -0.12
N VAL A 99 19.22 -6.60 0.35
CA VAL A 99 19.38 -6.24 1.76
C VAL A 99 18.08 -5.64 2.27
N CYS A 100 17.68 -6.06 3.47
CA CYS A 100 16.56 -5.45 4.17
C CYS A 100 17.00 -4.17 4.89
N TRP A 101 16.08 -3.24 5.06
CA TRP A 101 16.34 -2.04 5.86
C TRP A 101 16.69 -2.38 7.32
N ASN A 102 16.09 -3.43 7.88
CA ASN A 102 16.53 -4.04 9.14
C ASN A 102 17.67 -5.03 8.86
N ARG A 103 18.90 -4.63 9.15
CA ARG A 103 20.11 -5.42 8.87
C ARG A 103 20.23 -6.69 9.71
N GLU A 104 19.61 -6.73 10.88
CA GLU A 104 19.55 -7.90 11.74
C GLU A 104 18.47 -8.89 11.28
N GLY A 105 17.59 -8.44 10.38
CA GLY A 105 16.45 -9.18 9.90
C GLY A 105 15.23 -9.06 10.81
N HIS A 106 14.06 -9.38 10.22
CA HIS A 106 12.77 -9.38 10.93
C HIS A 106 12.44 -10.73 11.56
N GLY A 107 13.31 -11.75 11.37
CA GLY A 107 12.98 -13.12 11.75
C GLY A 107 11.88 -13.72 10.87
N ARG A 108 11.02 -14.55 11.46
CA ARG A 108 9.89 -15.14 10.73
C ARG A 108 8.77 -14.12 10.56
N VAL A 109 8.37 -13.90 9.33
CA VAL A 109 7.28 -12.98 8.96
C VAL A 109 6.26 -13.69 8.08
N ASP A 110 4.99 -13.42 8.34
CA ASP A 110 3.86 -13.67 7.45
C ASP A 110 3.55 -12.42 6.63
N LEU A 111 2.50 -12.45 5.82
CA LEU A 111 2.09 -11.33 4.99
C LEU A 111 1.78 -10.08 5.82
N SER A 112 1.08 -10.23 6.94
CA SER A 112 0.72 -9.14 7.83
C SER A 112 1.97 -8.43 8.37
N ARG A 113 2.84 -9.20 9.02
CA ARG A 113 4.07 -8.67 9.61
C ARG A 113 5.02 -8.09 8.56
N ALA A 114 5.15 -8.73 7.40
CA ALA A 114 6.00 -8.23 6.33
C ALA A 114 5.50 -6.88 5.77
N LEU A 115 4.18 -6.69 5.67
CA LEU A 115 3.59 -5.43 5.22
C LEU A 115 3.72 -4.34 6.29
N GLN A 116 3.47 -4.67 7.56
CA GLN A 116 3.60 -3.79 8.72
C GLN A 116 5.03 -3.29 8.90
N GLU A 117 5.98 -4.21 8.91
CA GLU A 117 7.40 -3.90 9.10
C GLU A 117 8.13 -3.53 7.80
N SER A 118 7.41 -3.49 6.67
CA SER A 118 7.99 -3.18 5.34
C SER A 118 9.18 -4.08 4.98
N CYS A 119 9.11 -5.39 5.26
CA CYS A 119 10.19 -6.33 5.00
C CYS A 119 10.47 -6.46 3.49
N ASN A 120 11.58 -5.90 3.00
CA ASN A 120 11.94 -5.94 1.58
C ASN A 120 12.21 -7.37 1.10
N LEU A 121 12.96 -8.16 1.88
CA LEU A 121 13.33 -9.52 1.48
C LEU A 121 12.14 -10.46 1.36
N ALA A 122 11.17 -10.37 2.27
CA ALA A 122 9.95 -11.17 2.16
C ALA A 122 9.17 -10.86 0.87
N PHE A 123 8.97 -9.56 0.59
CA PHE A 123 8.29 -9.15 -0.64
C PHE A 123 9.05 -9.58 -1.88
N LEU A 124 10.38 -9.43 -1.93
CA LEU A 124 11.19 -9.85 -3.06
C LEU A 124 11.09 -11.36 -3.32
N ALA A 125 11.14 -12.18 -2.27
CA ALA A 125 10.98 -13.64 -2.38
C ALA A 125 9.58 -14.01 -2.93
N TRP A 126 8.52 -13.39 -2.41
CA TRP A 126 7.16 -13.65 -2.89
C TRP A 126 6.92 -13.16 -4.31
N ILE A 127 7.49 -12.01 -4.68
CA ILE A 127 7.47 -11.47 -6.04
C ILE A 127 8.20 -12.42 -7.00
N ALA A 128 9.36 -12.96 -6.60
CA ALA A 128 10.06 -13.95 -7.41
C ALA A 128 9.17 -15.16 -7.72
N GLY A 129 8.56 -15.75 -6.69
CA GLY A 129 7.64 -16.88 -6.86
C GLY A 129 6.39 -16.54 -7.69
N ALA A 130 5.81 -15.36 -7.54
CA ALA A 130 4.69 -14.92 -8.35
C ALA A 130 5.09 -14.80 -9.83
N ARG A 131 6.23 -14.20 -10.12
CA ARG A 131 6.75 -14.05 -11.48
C ARG A 131 7.04 -15.38 -12.17
N GLU A 132 7.58 -16.35 -11.43
CA GLU A 132 7.81 -17.71 -11.92
C GLU A 132 6.47 -18.38 -12.27
N ARG A 133 5.46 -18.31 -11.40
CA ARG A 133 4.12 -18.81 -11.70
C ARG A 133 3.53 -18.15 -12.94
N TRP A 134 3.57 -16.83 -13.05
CA TRP A 134 3.01 -16.14 -14.22
C TRP A 134 3.71 -16.52 -15.52
N ALA A 135 5.04 -16.68 -15.48
CA ALA A 135 5.79 -17.12 -16.66
C ALA A 135 5.43 -18.55 -17.06
N GLN A 136 5.15 -19.43 -16.08
CA GLN A 136 4.72 -20.80 -16.33
C GLN A 136 3.27 -20.88 -16.83
N ASP A 137 2.34 -20.13 -16.20
CA ASP A 137 0.92 -20.20 -16.47
C ASP A 137 0.51 -19.46 -17.75
N TYR A 138 1.14 -18.33 -18.03
CA TYR A 138 0.72 -17.41 -19.10
C TYR A 138 1.82 -17.15 -20.16
N GLY A 139 3.03 -17.59 -19.90
CA GLY A 139 4.22 -17.24 -20.68
C GLY A 139 4.85 -15.90 -20.30
N PRO A 140 6.14 -15.71 -20.64
CA PRO A 140 6.93 -14.57 -20.15
C PRO A 140 6.42 -13.21 -20.63
N ASP A 141 5.88 -13.13 -21.87
CA ASP A 141 5.38 -11.87 -22.42
C ASP A 141 4.05 -11.44 -21.80
N ALA A 142 3.14 -12.39 -21.54
CA ALA A 142 1.90 -12.08 -20.85
C ALA A 142 2.16 -11.72 -19.37
N ALA A 143 3.12 -12.36 -18.72
CA ALA A 143 3.58 -12.00 -17.39
C ALA A 143 4.16 -10.57 -17.35
N ARG A 144 4.92 -10.20 -18.39
CA ARG A 144 5.43 -8.83 -18.57
C ARG A 144 4.29 -7.83 -18.74
N ALA A 145 3.33 -8.11 -19.64
CA ALA A 145 2.18 -7.23 -19.85
C ALA A 145 1.39 -6.97 -18.58
N ARG A 146 1.23 -8.00 -17.72
CA ARG A 146 0.58 -7.88 -16.41
C ARG A 146 1.33 -6.92 -15.48
N LEU A 147 2.66 -6.95 -15.48
CA LEU A 147 3.46 -5.97 -14.73
C LEU A 147 3.31 -4.56 -15.30
N GLU A 148 3.35 -4.41 -16.62
CA GLU A 148 3.20 -3.11 -17.29
C GLU A 148 1.82 -2.49 -17.04
N GLU A 149 0.75 -3.28 -17.10
CA GLU A 149 -0.60 -2.83 -16.78
C GLU A 149 -0.70 -2.33 -15.34
N THR A 150 -0.17 -3.10 -14.38
CA THR A 150 -0.30 -2.78 -12.95
C THR A 150 0.61 -1.65 -12.51
N PHE A 151 1.86 -1.66 -12.94
CA PHE A 151 2.87 -0.70 -12.51
C PHE A 151 3.07 0.46 -13.48
N GLY A 152 2.50 0.39 -14.69
CA GLY A 152 2.61 1.43 -15.71
C GLY A 152 2.36 2.85 -15.19
N PRO A 153 1.32 3.10 -14.38
CA PRO A 153 1.07 4.40 -13.78
C PRO A 153 2.17 4.92 -12.85
N PHE A 154 3.06 4.03 -12.38
CA PHE A 154 4.11 4.33 -11.41
C PHE A 154 5.53 4.21 -11.98
N LEU A 155 5.68 3.74 -13.21
CA LEU A 155 6.99 3.65 -13.84
C LEU A 155 7.47 5.05 -14.22
N GLY A 156 8.49 5.56 -13.53
CA GLY A 156 9.11 6.85 -13.81
C GLY A 156 9.80 6.91 -15.17
N ARG A 157 9.99 5.74 -15.79
CA ARG A 157 10.46 5.54 -17.17
C ARG A 157 9.89 4.24 -17.70
N ARG A 158 9.81 4.13 -19.03
CA ARG A 158 9.38 2.85 -19.64
C ARG A 158 10.26 1.71 -19.15
N MET A 159 9.65 0.55 -18.93
CA MET A 159 10.43 -0.66 -18.69
C MET A 159 11.44 -0.87 -19.82
N PRO A 160 12.63 -1.37 -19.51
CA PRO A 160 13.61 -1.68 -20.55
C PRO A 160 12.97 -2.51 -21.65
N PRO A 161 13.17 -2.18 -22.94
CA PRO A 161 12.68 -3.02 -24.03
C PRO A 161 13.34 -4.41 -23.92
N GLY A 162 12.60 -5.44 -24.29
CA GLY A 162 13.09 -6.81 -24.24
C GLY A 162 11.94 -7.79 -24.15
N GLU A 163 12.21 -9.03 -24.46
CA GLU A 163 11.29 -10.14 -24.29
C GLU A 163 11.30 -10.59 -22.83
N GLY A 164 10.14 -11.00 -22.34
CA GLY A 164 9.98 -11.56 -21.01
C GLY A 164 10.04 -10.58 -19.86
N LEU A 165 10.09 -11.12 -18.65
CA LEU A 165 10.05 -10.34 -17.41
C LEU A 165 11.36 -9.57 -17.17
N PRO A 166 11.29 -8.28 -16.78
CA PRO A 166 12.46 -7.50 -16.44
C PRO A 166 13.18 -8.12 -15.23
N PRO A 167 14.49 -7.86 -15.03
CA PRO A 167 15.20 -8.36 -13.85
C PRO A 167 14.52 -8.00 -12.54
N LEU A 168 14.51 -8.94 -11.59
CA LEU A 168 14.08 -8.64 -10.23
C LEU A 168 15.16 -7.82 -9.53
N THR A 169 14.78 -6.64 -9.07
CA THR A 169 15.65 -5.72 -8.33
C THR A 169 14.95 -5.19 -7.09
N ALA A 170 15.69 -4.64 -6.15
CA ALA A 170 15.13 -3.99 -4.97
C ALA A 170 14.18 -2.83 -5.30
N ALA A 171 14.30 -2.25 -6.49
CA ALA A 171 13.43 -1.16 -6.95
C ALA A 171 11.95 -1.57 -7.06
N TRP A 172 11.66 -2.86 -7.26
CA TRP A 172 10.28 -3.36 -7.28
C TRP A 172 9.57 -3.33 -5.92
N VAL A 173 10.31 -3.20 -4.84
CA VAL A 173 9.76 -3.00 -3.48
C VAL A 173 9.93 -1.57 -2.99
N GLY A 174 10.32 -0.66 -3.91
CA GLY A 174 10.46 0.76 -3.64
C GLY A 174 11.84 1.18 -3.13
N ASP A 175 12.84 0.30 -3.21
CA ASP A 175 14.22 0.63 -2.91
C ASP A 175 14.93 1.07 -4.20
N GLY A 176 14.77 2.33 -4.55
CA GLY A 176 15.30 2.95 -5.77
C GLY A 176 14.30 3.90 -6.43
N ASP A 177 14.60 4.28 -7.68
CA ASP A 177 13.90 5.31 -8.45
C ASP A 177 13.07 4.74 -9.63
N LEU A 178 12.86 3.44 -9.67
CA LEU A 178 12.07 2.79 -10.72
C LEU A 178 10.59 3.18 -10.65
N LEU A 179 10.04 3.15 -9.43
CA LEU A 179 8.64 3.40 -9.16
C LEU A 179 8.47 4.79 -8.54
N ARG A 180 7.72 5.64 -9.21
CA ARG A 180 7.47 7.02 -8.82
C ARG A 180 5.98 7.30 -8.82
N THR A 181 5.58 8.25 -7.98
CA THR A 181 4.22 8.76 -7.94
C THR A 181 4.18 10.15 -7.33
N SER A 182 3.04 10.81 -7.42
CA SER A 182 2.74 12.00 -6.63
C SER A 182 1.63 11.69 -5.61
N PRO A 183 1.50 12.45 -4.53
CA PRO A 183 0.41 12.27 -3.58
C PRO A 183 -0.97 12.23 -4.23
N GLU A 184 -1.25 13.15 -5.16
CA GLU A 184 -2.53 13.19 -5.88
C GLU A 184 -2.73 11.95 -6.76
N ALA A 185 -1.72 11.55 -7.54
CA ALA A 185 -1.82 10.39 -8.44
C ALA A 185 -2.03 9.10 -7.65
N PHE A 186 -1.30 8.92 -6.54
CA PHE A 186 -1.45 7.73 -5.71
C PHE A 186 -2.80 7.67 -5.00
N LEU A 187 -3.31 8.83 -4.54
CA LEU A 187 -4.64 8.89 -3.94
C LEU A 187 -5.73 8.55 -4.96
N ARG A 188 -5.67 9.11 -6.18
CA ARG A 188 -6.60 8.77 -7.27
C ARG A 188 -6.57 7.27 -7.59
N TRP A 189 -5.38 6.69 -7.63
CA TRP A 189 -5.23 5.25 -7.81
C TRP A 189 -5.88 4.46 -6.67
N LEU A 190 -5.72 4.85 -5.40
CA LEU A 190 -6.38 4.20 -4.27
C LEU A 190 -7.91 4.33 -4.30
N MET A 191 -8.44 5.40 -4.89
CA MET A 191 -9.88 5.65 -5.01
C MET A 191 -10.53 4.92 -6.18
N ASP A 192 -9.76 4.46 -7.15
CA ASP A 192 -10.29 3.70 -8.28
C ASP A 192 -11.01 2.44 -7.77
N PRO A 193 -12.26 2.19 -8.20
CA PRO A 193 -13.02 1.00 -7.79
C PRO A 193 -12.26 -0.31 -8.02
N GLY A 194 -11.44 -0.38 -9.08
CA GLY A 194 -10.57 -1.52 -9.36
C GLY A 194 -9.48 -1.74 -8.30
N GLN A 195 -9.23 -0.79 -7.39
CA GLN A 195 -8.21 -0.87 -6.34
C GLN A 195 -8.81 -1.11 -4.94
N MET A 196 -10.11 -1.33 -4.81
CA MET A 196 -10.78 -1.53 -3.51
C MET A 196 -10.18 -2.67 -2.68
N GLU A 197 -9.59 -3.66 -3.32
CA GLU A 197 -8.86 -4.73 -2.62
C GLU A 197 -7.67 -4.19 -1.83
N VAL A 198 -6.94 -3.21 -2.36
CA VAL A 198 -5.79 -2.58 -1.65
C VAL A 198 -6.26 -1.92 -0.36
N VAL A 199 -7.37 -1.20 -0.42
CA VAL A 199 -7.97 -0.57 0.77
C VAL A 199 -8.44 -1.63 1.76
N THR A 200 -9.01 -2.73 1.28
CA THR A 200 -9.43 -3.87 2.10
C THR A 200 -8.22 -4.55 2.76
N PHE A 201 -7.14 -4.78 2.03
CA PHE A 201 -5.90 -5.31 2.59
C PHE A 201 -5.26 -4.34 3.58
N GLY A 202 -5.26 -3.04 3.28
CA GLY A 202 -4.82 -2.01 4.22
C GLY A 202 -5.57 -2.12 5.55
N LYS A 203 -6.88 -2.15 5.51
CA LYS A 203 -7.73 -2.33 6.70
C LYS A 203 -7.43 -3.65 7.42
N ARG A 204 -7.31 -4.75 6.69
CA ARG A 204 -7.09 -6.08 7.26
C ARG A 204 -5.74 -6.25 7.94
N TYR A 205 -4.67 -5.72 7.34
CA TYR A 205 -3.30 -6.01 7.75
C TYR A 205 -2.58 -4.85 8.44
N LEU A 206 -3.06 -3.63 8.29
CA LEU A 206 -2.41 -2.43 8.83
C LEU A 206 -3.26 -1.68 9.87
N ALA A 207 -4.58 -1.96 9.96
CA ALA A 207 -5.41 -1.32 10.97
C ALA A 207 -4.95 -1.71 12.38
N GLY A 208 -4.82 -0.70 13.25
CA GLY A 208 -4.40 -0.90 14.62
C GLY A 208 -2.94 -1.34 14.84
N PHE A 209 -2.16 -1.51 13.75
CA PHE A 209 -0.73 -1.87 13.87
C PHE A 209 0.09 -0.80 14.61
N TRP A 210 -0.23 0.45 14.35
CA TRP A 210 0.38 1.56 15.04
C TRP A 210 -0.39 1.84 16.33
N ALA A 211 0.10 1.36 17.48
CA ALA A 211 -0.48 1.73 18.79
C ALA A 211 -0.60 3.25 18.93
N GLU A 212 0.39 3.96 18.40
CA GLU A 212 0.39 5.42 18.23
C GLU A 212 -0.82 5.93 17.42
N VAL A 213 -1.35 5.14 16.46
CA VAL A 213 -2.55 5.51 15.70
C VAL A 213 -3.82 5.38 16.53
N LYS A 214 -3.91 4.42 17.47
CA LYS A 214 -5.01 4.36 18.45
C LYS A 214 -5.10 5.62 19.27
N ASP A 215 -3.95 6.05 19.80
CA ASP A 215 -3.86 7.26 20.63
C ASP A 215 -4.08 8.53 19.80
N LEU A 216 -3.77 8.48 18.49
CA LEU A 216 -3.84 9.61 17.60
C LEU A 216 -5.23 9.90 17.05
N PHE A 217 -5.93 8.86 16.63
CA PHE A 217 -7.20 8.96 15.93
C PHE A 217 -8.37 8.49 16.80
N GLY A 218 -8.09 8.03 18.04
CA GLY A 218 -9.08 7.55 18.99
C GLY A 218 -9.87 6.32 18.53
N ARG A 219 -9.44 5.66 17.45
CA ARG A 219 -10.18 4.55 16.82
C ARG A 219 -9.24 3.54 16.15
N GLU A 220 -9.61 2.27 16.23
CA GLU A 220 -8.83 1.13 15.74
C GLU A 220 -8.93 0.88 14.23
N ASP A 221 -9.79 1.58 13.49
CA ASP A 221 -10.09 1.30 12.08
C ASP A 221 -9.32 2.15 11.06
N TRP A 222 -8.39 2.99 11.52
CA TRP A 222 -7.43 3.66 10.65
C TRP A 222 -6.30 2.71 10.26
N TRP A 223 -5.90 2.76 9.02
CA TRP A 223 -4.75 2.04 8.51
C TRP A 223 -3.80 2.98 7.80
N PHE A 224 -2.51 2.75 7.95
CA PHE A 224 -1.49 3.51 7.25
C PHE A 224 -0.36 2.61 6.78
N LYS A 225 0.11 2.88 5.56
CA LYS A 225 1.37 2.35 5.04
C LYS A 225 2.35 3.49 4.92
N THR A 226 3.51 3.32 5.56
CA THR A 226 4.62 4.25 5.44
C THR A 226 5.61 3.78 4.38
N GLY A 227 6.25 4.74 3.73
CA GLY A 227 7.32 4.52 2.77
C GLY A 227 8.49 5.44 3.04
N THR A 228 9.68 4.98 2.70
CA THR A 228 10.90 5.79 2.66
C THR A 228 11.58 5.49 1.36
N GLY A 229 11.84 6.50 0.56
CA GLY A 229 12.46 6.37 -0.76
C GLY A 229 13.66 7.31 -0.90
N PRO A 230 14.55 7.09 -1.86
CA PRO A 230 15.68 7.98 -2.10
C PRO A 230 15.20 9.35 -2.58
N VAL A 231 15.98 10.38 -2.26
CA VAL A 231 15.78 11.72 -2.83
C VAL A 231 16.61 11.84 -4.11
N PRO A 232 15.99 12.11 -5.27
CA PRO A 232 16.75 12.28 -6.51
C PRO A 232 17.82 13.35 -6.39
N GLY A 233 19.06 13.00 -6.75
CA GLY A 233 20.20 13.92 -6.67
C GLY A 233 20.84 14.06 -5.29
N ASP A 234 20.30 13.43 -4.26
CA ASP A 234 20.87 13.43 -2.89
C ASP A 234 20.85 12.00 -2.31
N PRO A 235 21.90 11.19 -2.53
CA PRO A 235 21.95 9.81 -2.05
C PRO A 235 22.00 9.67 -0.53
N SER A 236 22.27 10.75 0.19
CA SER A 236 22.29 10.77 1.65
C SER A 236 20.93 11.07 2.26
N ALA A 237 19.98 11.56 1.47
CA ALA A 237 18.66 11.94 1.92
C ALA A 237 17.60 10.90 1.54
N THR A 238 16.57 10.83 2.37
CA THR A 238 15.36 10.03 2.10
C THR A 238 14.13 10.91 2.16
N GLY A 239 13.19 10.69 1.25
CA GLY A 239 11.84 11.24 1.32
C GLY A 239 10.91 10.30 2.07
N ALA A 240 9.91 10.86 2.77
CA ALA A 240 8.95 10.09 3.53
C ALA A 240 7.58 10.08 2.86
N TRP A 241 6.93 8.94 2.90
CA TRP A 241 5.56 8.72 2.44
C TRP A 241 4.67 8.19 3.55
N VAL A 242 3.42 8.64 3.55
CA VAL A 242 2.33 8.04 4.30
C VAL A 242 1.12 7.96 3.39
N ALA A 243 0.54 6.78 3.26
CA ALA A 243 -0.71 6.56 2.55
C ALA A 243 -1.63 5.69 3.40
N GLY A 244 -2.90 6.03 3.44
CA GLY A 244 -3.87 5.26 4.21
C GLY A 244 -5.15 6.01 4.48
N GLY A 245 -5.90 5.55 5.44
CA GLY A 245 -7.13 6.23 5.80
C GLY A 245 -8.11 5.35 6.56
N ARG A 246 -9.35 5.79 6.53
CA ARG A 246 -10.48 5.14 7.16
C ARG A 246 -11.73 5.35 6.29
N ARG A 247 -12.43 4.25 5.96
CA ARG A 247 -13.68 4.30 5.16
C ARG A 247 -13.50 5.11 3.87
N SER A 248 -14.26 6.18 3.73
CA SER A 248 -14.22 7.10 2.57
C SER A 248 -13.16 8.20 2.69
N VAL A 249 -12.48 8.31 3.83
CA VAL A 249 -11.38 9.28 4.01
C VAL A 249 -10.06 8.59 3.74
N LEU A 250 -9.43 8.93 2.63
CA LEU A 250 -8.08 8.47 2.28
C LEU A 250 -7.14 9.66 2.19
N VAL A 251 -5.91 9.46 2.61
CA VAL A 251 -4.88 10.50 2.61
C VAL A 251 -3.58 9.96 2.03
N VAL A 252 -2.84 10.84 1.35
CA VAL A 252 -1.47 10.56 0.92
C VAL A 252 -0.62 11.80 1.21
N LEU A 253 0.48 11.60 1.92
CA LEU A 253 1.46 12.62 2.26
C LEU A 253 2.82 12.23 1.70
N HIS A 254 3.53 13.18 1.12
CA HIS A 254 4.96 13.10 0.80
C HIS A 254 5.71 14.25 1.47
N LEU A 255 6.79 13.90 2.17
CA LEU A 255 7.78 14.83 2.69
C LEU A 255 9.05 14.74 1.83
N PRO A 256 9.62 15.87 1.39
CA PRO A 256 10.81 15.88 0.55
C PRO A 256 12.05 15.34 1.29
N ARG A 257 12.01 15.33 2.63
CA ARG A 257 13.02 14.74 3.52
C ARG A 257 12.34 14.10 4.74
N GLY A 258 12.88 12.99 5.20
CA GLY A 258 12.41 12.31 6.40
C GLY A 258 12.24 10.79 6.21
N ARG A 259 11.82 10.14 7.28
CA ARG A 259 11.50 8.71 7.32
C ARG A 259 9.99 8.54 7.53
N GLY A 260 9.36 7.71 6.70
CA GLY A 260 7.92 7.56 6.68
C GLY A 260 7.30 7.21 8.04
N LYS A 261 7.94 6.34 8.81
CA LYS A 261 7.45 5.92 10.13
C LYS A 261 7.48 7.06 11.15
N GLN A 262 8.56 7.80 11.22
CA GLN A 262 8.80 8.82 12.24
C GLN A 262 8.19 10.16 11.83
N GLU A 263 8.84 10.82 10.88
CA GLU A 263 8.46 12.17 10.48
C GLU A 263 7.13 12.18 9.71
N GLY A 264 6.90 11.17 8.84
CA GLY A 264 5.67 11.07 8.06
C GLY A 264 4.42 10.91 8.94
N MET A 265 4.47 10.00 9.92
CA MET A 265 3.34 9.79 10.83
C MET A 265 3.12 10.99 11.76
N THR A 266 4.16 11.60 12.28
CA THR A 266 4.04 12.84 13.07
C THR A 266 3.39 13.94 12.24
N ARG A 267 3.85 14.09 11.00
CA ARG A 267 3.39 15.18 10.15
C ARG A 267 1.94 15.06 9.70
N ILE A 268 1.48 13.83 9.41
CA ILE A 268 0.07 13.64 9.03
C ILE A 268 -0.87 13.96 10.19
N ARG A 269 -0.45 13.71 11.44
CA ARG A 269 -1.21 14.13 12.64
C ARG A 269 -1.36 15.64 12.71
N GLU A 270 -0.25 16.36 12.56
CA GLU A 270 -0.24 17.83 12.59
C GLU A 270 -1.18 18.38 11.52
N ILE A 271 -1.09 17.85 10.28
CA ILE A 271 -1.91 18.28 9.14
C ILE A 271 -3.40 18.03 9.40
N LEU A 272 -3.75 16.91 10.00
CA LEU A 272 -5.15 16.56 10.32
C LEU A 272 -5.67 17.19 11.63
N GLY A 273 -4.88 18.05 12.27
CA GLY A 273 -5.27 18.73 13.50
C GLY A 273 -5.46 17.80 14.70
N LEU A 274 -4.79 16.64 14.67
CA LEU A 274 -4.87 15.65 15.74
C LEU A 274 -3.85 16.00 16.82
N LYS A 275 -4.33 16.14 18.05
CA LYS A 275 -3.47 16.50 19.19
C LYS A 275 -2.36 15.47 19.40
N PRO A 276 -1.16 15.91 19.84
CA PRO A 276 -0.06 15.02 20.20
C PRO A 276 -0.43 14.05 21.32
#